data_6733cae28563aa765a64ece32b852b9a
#
_entry.id   6733cae28563aa765a64ece32b852b9a
#
_cell.length_a   1.000
_cell.length_b   1.000
_cell.length_c   1.000
_cell.angle_alpha   90.00
_cell.angle_beta   90.00
_cell.angle_gamma   90.00
#
_symmetry.space_group_name_H-M   'P 1'
#
loop_
_entity.id
_entity.type
_entity.pdbx_description
1 polymer ?
#
loop_
_entity_poly.entity_id
_entity_poly.type
_entity_poly.pdbx_seq_one_letter_code
_entity_poly.pdbx_strand_id
1 'polypeptide(L)'
;MVKKLGWIAGGLISIGLMSPGWTQEATSLGTAGIDALRLHAFPYNLIGRKIAIAQVEIGRPGQFGLDKKVSKYRAISLAGVFLRNGPAKANTNVDSHAQNVASVMISNNKGFRGVAPGARLYSVAVGSLRTGGQPEECLSAQQVATQNGGDVRAINFSFGETLERDPRPNARLDGESLLTRCIDWSARVHDVFYAIAGNQGKGGIPIPTDNYNGVNVAFTTRREGIFRKIDVTNLSNATGGIGGWLKGREMNLGSRRSIGIVAPGNHIALFNPDGKENKVTGTSFAAPHVTATVALLQEKSDRQLRTKRSHWSLDSRRHQVTKAVLLNSADKVQDVGDGLHLGMSKTIIDKQNQDWTRSDAYREPKITLDAQMGAGQLNAFRAYQQFKSGQWKPSATVPAMGWNYDQVNAASVQDYLLASPLQQGSFVAITLVWDRLVELRDTNKNLQFDVGESFRDRGLNNLDLYLLNAETNQPVSAICTSVSQVDSVEHIFCPVATTGNYKIRVQFREQINQPVQPYAIAWWTVPTR
;
A
#
# COMPACT_ATOMS: atom_id res chain seq x y z
N MET A 1 -46.58 -35.59 -65.39
CA MET A 1 -45.75 -36.18 -64.31
C MET A 1 -44.63 -35.21 -64.03
N VAL A 2 -44.75 -34.41 -62.95
CA VAL A 2 -43.70 -33.48 -62.51
C VAL A 2 -43.52 -33.68 -60.99
N LYS A 3 -42.38 -34.20 -60.63
CA LYS A 3 -41.98 -34.39 -59.20
C LYS A 3 -41.60 -33.08 -58.59
N LYS A 4 -42.22 -32.70 -57.45
CA LYS A 4 -41.86 -31.59 -56.60
C LYS A 4 -40.68 -32.03 -55.69
N LEU A 5 -39.55 -31.35 -55.77
CA LEU A 5 -38.47 -31.41 -54.79
C LEU A 5 -38.82 -30.46 -53.63
N GLY A 6 -38.86 -31.01 -52.42
CA GLY A 6 -38.97 -30.20 -51.17
C GLY A 6 -37.58 -29.71 -50.70
N TRP A 7 -37.51 -28.44 -50.35
CA TRP A 7 -36.35 -27.83 -49.70
C TRP A 7 -36.51 -27.99 -48.20
N ILE A 8 -35.50 -28.63 -47.56
CA ILE A 8 -35.37 -28.66 -46.12
C ILE A 8 -34.51 -27.44 -45.73
N ALA A 9 -35.13 -26.49 -45.04
CA ALA A 9 -34.41 -25.35 -44.44
C ALA A 9 -33.75 -25.82 -43.15
N GLY A 10 -32.43 -25.96 -43.19
CA GLY A 10 -31.60 -26.17 -41.99
C GLY A 10 -31.47 -24.89 -41.20
N GLY A 11 -32.10 -24.82 -40.03
CA GLY A 11 -31.91 -23.73 -39.08
C GLY A 11 -30.52 -23.81 -38.44
N LEU A 12 -29.66 -22.84 -38.73
CA LEU A 12 -28.41 -22.59 -38.00
C LEU A 12 -28.77 -22.02 -36.63
N ILE A 13 -28.64 -22.83 -35.58
CA ILE A 13 -28.64 -22.37 -34.20
C ILE A 13 -27.27 -21.70 -33.97
N SER A 14 -27.24 -20.37 -33.99
CA SER A 14 -26.10 -19.60 -33.51
C SER A 14 -26.04 -19.72 -32.00
N ILE A 15 -25.16 -20.60 -31.50
CA ILE A 15 -24.77 -20.60 -30.11
C ILE A 15 -23.96 -19.33 -29.89
N GLY A 16 -24.60 -18.29 -29.37
CA GLY A 16 -23.92 -17.08 -28.88
C GLY A 16 -23.00 -17.49 -27.75
N LEU A 17 -21.69 -17.47 -28.01
CA LEU A 17 -20.67 -17.52 -26.98
C LEU A 17 -20.86 -16.28 -26.11
N MET A 18 -21.55 -16.42 -24.97
CA MET A 18 -21.54 -15.42 -23.91
C MET A 18 -20.08 -15.31 -23.45
N SER A 19 -19.46 -14.17 -23.73
CA SER A 19 -18.18 -13.79 -23.13
C SER A 19 -18.32 -13.92 -21.62
N PRO A 20 -17.43 -14.63 -20.90
CA PRO A 20 -17.52 -14.70 -19.46
C PRO A 20 -17.44 -13.28 -18.90
N GLY A 21 -18.46 -12.88 -18.16
CA GLY A 21 -18.46 -11.58 -17.46
C GLY A 21 -17.18 -11.46 -16.63
N TRP A 22 -16.43 -10.40 -16.86
CA TRP A 22 -15.19 -10.12 -16.16
C TRP A 22 -15.52 -9.86 -14.69
N THR A 23 -15.21 -10.82 -13.82
CA THR A 23 -15.38 -10.69 -12.36
C THR A 23 -14.20 -9.91 -11.77
N GLN A 24 -14.36 -9.37 -10.57
CA GLN A 24 -13.25 -8.76 -9.81
C GLN A 24 -12.05 -9.71 -9.74
N GLU A 25 -12.28 -10.99 -9.56
CA GLU A 25 -11.25 -12.04 -9.56
C GLU A 25 -10.39 -12.03 -10.83
N ALA A 26 -11.02 -11.92 -11.98
CA ALA A 26 -10.30 -11.96 -13.27
C ALA A 26 -9.50 -10.67 -13.53
N THR A 27 -9.99 -9.52 -13.04
CA THR A 27 -9.43 -8.21 -13.41
C THR A 27 -8.48 -7.60 -12.38
N SER A 28 -8.79 -7.65 -11.09
CA SER A 28 -7.96 -7.00 -10.07
C SER A 28 -7.19 -7.97 -9.18
N LEU A 29 -7.72 -9.15 -8.88
CA LEU A 29 -7.12 -10.10 -7.95
C LEU A 29 -6.32 -11.23 -8.63
N GLY A 30 -6.63 -11.59 -9.86
CA GLY A 30 -5.96 -12.66 -10.61
C GLY A 30 -4.57 -12.25 -11.11
N THR A 31 -3.99 -13.10 -11.98
CA THR A 31 -2.69 -12.84 -12.63
C THR A 31 -2.69 -11.57 -13.48
N ALA A 32 -3.87 -11.19 -13.97
CA ALA A 32 -4.10 -9.93 -14.68
C ALA A 32 -4.23 -8.71 -13.76
N GLY A 33 -4.28 -8.89 -12.46
CA GLY A 33 -4.34 -7.86 -11.42
C GLY A 33 -3.14 -7.93 -10.47
N ILE A 34 -3.40 -8.00 -9.16
CA ILE A 34 -2.35 -8.07 -8.12
C ILE A 34 -1.85 -9.50 -7.84
N ASP A 35 -2.33 -10.50 -8.53
CA ASP A 35 -1.96 -11.93 -8.38
C ASP A 35 -2.24 -12.50 -6.96
N ALA A 36 -3.25 -11.98 -6.26
CA ALA A 36 -3.63 -12.44 -4.92
C ALA A 36 -4.32 -13.81 -4.94
N LEU A 37 -5.08 -14.14 -6.01
CA LEU A 37 -5.78 -15.42 -6.09
C LEU A 37 -4.84 -16.62 -6.08
N ARG A 38 -3.62 -16.46 -6.57
CA ARG A 38 -2.58 -17.49 -6.46
C ARG A 38 -2.29 -17.84 -5.01
N LEU A 39 -2.32 -16.86 -4.11
CA LEU A 39 -2.12 -17.08 -2.68
C LEU A 39 -3.32 -17.76 -2.00
N HIS A 40 -4.53 -17.62 -2.55
CA HIS A 40 -5.71 -18.32 -2.04
C HIS A 40 -5.65 -19.83 -2.33
N ALA A 41 -5.02 -20.22 -3.44
CA ALA A 41 -4.95 -21.60 -3.89
C ALA A 41 -3.88 -22.42 -3.11
N PHE A 42 -4.02 -23.78 -3.23
CA PHE A 42 -2.96 -24.68 -2.78
C PHE A 42 -1.65 -24.40 -3.57
N PRO A 43 -0.46 -24.44 -2.94
CA PRO A 43 -0.17 -24.87 -1.56
C PRO A 43 -0.21 -23.71 -0.53
N TYR A 44 -0.51 -22.48 -0.92
CA TYR A 44 -0.41 -21.30 -0.03
C TYR A 44 -1.57 -21.22 0.95
N ASN A 45 -2.80 -21.31 0.46
CA ASN A 45 -4.04 -21.24 1.25
C ASN A 45 -4.08 -20.02 2.19
N LEU A 46 -3.63 -18.85 1.72
CA LEU A 46 -3.63 -17.59 2.44
C LEU A 46 -4.85 -16.77 2.05
N ILE A 47 -5.69 -16.42 3.00
CA ILE A 47 -6.89 -15.60 2.82
C ILE A 47 -7.07 -14.56 3.94
N GLY A 48 -6.03 -14.30 4.75
CA GLY A 48 -6.05 -13.36 5.86
C GLY A 48 -6.62 -13.94 7.17
N ARG A 49 -6.66 -15.27 7.34
CA ARG A 49 -7.27 -15.92 8.53
C ARG A 49 -6.64 -15.44 9.83
N LYS A 50 -7.51 -15.03 10.79
CA LYS A 50 -7.15 -14.56 12.12
C LYS A 50 -6.39 -13.23 12.15
N ILE A 51 -6.19 -12.58 11.01
CA ILE A 51 -5.55 -11.27 10.93
C ILE A 51 -6.63 -10.19 11.05
N ALA A 52 -6.42 -9.24 11.94
CA ALA A 52 -7.25 -8.05 12.06
C ALA A 52 -6.72 -6.95 11.16
N ILE A 53 -7.62 -6.37 10.39
CA ILE A 53 -7.42 -5.15 9.61
C ILE A 53 -8.56 -4.19 9.87
N ALA A 54 -8.40 -2.93 9.49
CA ALA A 54 -9.45 -1.95 9.72
C ALA A 54 -9.64 -1.00 8.54
N GLN A 55 -10.73 -0.24 8.56
CA GLN A 55 -10.95 0.91 7.70
C GLN A 55 -11.51 2.09 8.47
N VAL A 56 -11.11 3.28 8.07
CA VAL A 56 -11.65 4.57 8.48
C VAL A 56 -12.30 5.22 7.28
N GLU A 57 -13.57 5.59 7.40
CA GLU A 57 -14.40 6.12 6.30
C GLU A 57 -15.33 7.22 6.81
N ILE A 58 -15.93 7.99 5.91
CA ILE A 58 -16.99 8.96 6.26
C ILE A 58 -18.18 8.23 6.86
N GLY A 59 -18.66 7.19 6.19
CA GLY A 59 -19.67 6.27 6.67
C GLY A 59 -19.06 4.92 7.05
N ARG A 60 -19.88 3.88 7.16
CA ARG A 60 -19.46 2.51 7.43
C ARG A 60 -20.21 1.49 6.58
N PRO A 61 -19.66 0.30 6.38
CA PRO A 61 -20.40 -0.79 5.76
C PRO A 61 -21.61 -1.20 6.61
N GLY A 62 -22.58 -1.80 5.97
CA GLY A 62 -23.68 -2.44 6.67
C GLY A 62 -23.23 -3.74 7.37
N GLN A 63 -23.52 -3.85 8.64
CA GLN A 63 -23.27 -5.07 9.42
C GLN A 63 -24.52 -5.96 9.46
N PHE A 64 -24.35 -7.20 8.99
CA PHE A 64 -25.44 -8.18 9.07
C PHE A 64 -25.91 -8.39 10.52
N GLY A 65 -27.23 -8.40 10.72
CA GLY A 65 -27.82 -8.50 12.06
C GLY A 65 -28.08 -7.16 12.73
N LEU A 66 -27.18 -6.19 12.60
CA LEU A 66 -27.34 -4.83 13.14
C LEU A 66 -28.18 -3.94 12.21
N ASP A 67 -27.85 -3.94 10.92
CA ASP A 67 -28.37 -2.96 9.94
C ASP A 67 -29.50 -3.52 9.06
N LYS A 68 -30.45 -4.24 9.67
CA LYS A 68 -31.51 -4.99 8.96
C LYS A 68 -32.37 -4.16 8.02
N LYS A 69 -32.54 -2.85 8.30
CA LYS A 69 -33.38 -1.95 7.50
C LYS A 69 -32.68 -1.39 6.28
N VAL A 70 -31.34 -1.26 6.33
CA VAL A 70 -30.56 -0.51 5.32
C VAL A 70 -29.50 -1.37 4.61
N SER A 71 -29.24 -2.59 5.08
CA SER A 71 -28.28 -3.48 4.44
C SER A 71 -28.83 -4.87 4.21
N LYS A 72 -28.77 -5.33 2.96
CA LYS A 72 -29.15 -6.67 2.52
C LYS A 72 -27.95 -7.54 2.13
N TYR A 73 -26.77 -6.92 1.91
CA TYR A 73 -25.58 -7.62 1.46
C TYR A 73 -24.91 -8.39 2.60
N ARG A 74 -24.61 -9.68 2.38
CA ARG A 74 -24.12 -10.60 3.40
C ARG A 74 -22.72 -11.14 3.14
N ALA A 75 -22.10 -10.75 2.02
CA ALA A 75 -20.80 -11.30 1.64
C ALA A 75 -19.61 -10.63 2.34
N ILE A 76 -19.84 -9.65 3.21
CA ILE A 76 -18.83 -9.11 4.13
C ILE A 76 -19.23 -9.42 5.57
N SER A 77 -18.27 -9.87 6.36
CA SER A 77 -18.46 -10.14 7.79
C SER A 77 -17.55 -9.23 8.61
N LEU A 78 -18.14 -8.26 9.30
CA LEU A 78 -17.41 -7.27 10.10
C LEU A 78 -17.19 -7.77 11.51
N ALA A 79 -15.99 -7.60 12.04
CA ALA A 79 -15.65 -7.91 13.43
C ALA A 79 -16.20 -6.87 14.42
N GLY A 80 -16.31 -5.62 13.97
CA GLY A 80 -16.90 -4.52 14.73
C GLY A 80 -17.14 -3.28 13.87
N VAL A 81 -18.14 -2.49 14.25
CA VAL A 81 -18.47 -1.21 13.62
C VAL A 81 -18.62 -0.10 14.66
N PHE A 82 -18.06 1.06 14.33
CA PHE A 82 -17.96 2.20 15.26
C PHE A 82 -18.43 3.50 14.59
N LEU A 83 -18.78 4.45 15.40
CA LEU A 83 -18.90 5.86 15.05
C LEU A 83 -17.90 6.64 15.92
N ARG A 84 -16.85 7.16 15.30
CA ARG A 84 -15.70 7.77 16.01
C ARG A 84 -15.14 6.80 17.08
N ASN A 85 -15.08 7.21 18.31
CA ASN A 85 -14.57 6.41 19.45
C ASN A 85 -15.63 5.56 20.19
N GLY A 86 -16.84 5.43 19.63
CA GLY A 86 -17.92 4.66 20.24
C GLY A 86 -18.57 3.63 19.32
N PRO A 87 -19.35 2.68 19.86
CA PRO A 87 -20.05 1.69 19.05
C PRO A 87 -21.08 2.34 18.11
N ALA A 88 -21.22 1.85 16.89
CA ALA A 88 -22.20 2.34 15.94
C ALA A 88 -23.62 1.95 16.33
N LYS A 89 -24.58 2.87 16.15
CA LYS A 89 -26.00 2.58 16.31
C LYS A 89 -26.57 1.87 15.07
N ALA A 90 -27.53 0.98 15.25
CA ALA A 90 -28.19 0.23 14.20
C ALA A 90 -28.80 1.17 13.12
N ASN A 91 -28.61 0.82 11.86
CA ASN A 91 -29.14 1.52 10.67
C ASN A 91 -28.68 2.99 10.53
N THR A 92 -27.55 3.37 11.16
CA THR A 92 -26.98 4.72 11.05
C THR A 92 -25.64 4.71 10.35
N ASN A 93 -25.32 5.77 9.61
CA ASN A 93 -24.03 5.98 8.91
C ASN A 93 -23.65 4.84 7.94
N VAL A 94 -24.58 3.98 7.51
CA VAL A 94 -24.33 2.97 6.49
C VAL A 94 -24.19 3.66 5.13
N ASP A 95 -23.08 3.38 4.47
CA ASP A 95 -22.68 4.07 3.25
C ASP A 95 -22.17 3.10 2.17
N SER A 96 -22.49 3.40 0.91
CA SER A 96 -22.09 2.55 -0.23
C SER A 96 -20.60 2.59 -0.51
N HIS A 97 -19.94 3.74 -0.32
CA HIS A 97 -18.48 3.85 -0.52
C HIS A 97 -17.74 2.98 0.48
N ALA A 98 -18.05 3.11 1.77
CA ALA A 98 -17.46 2.29 2.83
C ALA A 98 -17.75 0.78 2.63
N GLN A 99 -18.96 0.43 2.14
CA GLN A 99 -19.31 -0.94 1.77
C GLN A 99 -18.44 -1.49 0.65
N ASN A 100 -18.22 -0.70 -0.40
CA ASN A 100 -17.41 -1.08 -1.55
C ASN A 100 -15.93 -1.23 -1.16
N VAL A 101 -15.38 -0.33 -0.35
CA VAL A 101 -14.02 -0.43 0.21
C VAL A 101 -13.85 -1.72 1.02
N ALA A 102 -14.78 -2.02 1.94
CA ALA A 102 -14.78 -3.27 2.70
C ALA A 102 -14.87 -4.51 1.79
N SER A 103 -15.65 -4.42 0.71
CA SER A 103 -15.81 -5.53 -0.23
C SER A 103 -14.52 -5.86 -0.98
N VAL A 104 -13.73 -4.87 -1.38
CA VAL A 104 -12.38 -5.10 -1.95
C VAL A 104 -11.52 -5.90 -0.98
N MET A 105 -11.59 -5.60 0.31
CA MET A 105 -10.74 -6.27 1.30
C MET A 105 -11.22 -7.68 1.64
N ILE A 106 -12.50 -7.85 2.00
CA ILE A 106 -12.96 -9.06 2.71
C ILE A 106 -14.20 -9.74 2.11
N SER A 107 -14.68 -9.35 0.93
CA SER A 107 -15.84 -10.03 0.36
C SER A 107 -15.60 -11.53 0.19
N ASN A 108 -16.52 -12.37 0.65
CA ASN A 108 -16.53 -13.81 0.45
C ASN A 108 -17.49 -14.25 -0.68
N ASN A 109 -18.02 -13.31 -1.46
CA ASN A 109 -18.81 -13.59 -2.65
C ASN A 109 -17.97 -14.32 -3.69
N LYS A 110 -18.49 -15.41 -4.27
CA LYS A 110 -17.74 -16.23 -5.23
C LYS A 110 -17.38 -15.48 -6.53
N GLY A 111 -18.24 -14.59 -6.99
CA GLY A 111 -18.02 -13.80 -8.21
C GLY A 111 -17.25 -12.48 -7.96
N PHE A 112 -17.22 -11.99 -6.72
CA PHE A 112 -16.63 -10.71 -6.33
C PHE A 112 -15.85 -10.87 -5.02
N ARG A 113 -14.87 -11.74 -5.05
CA ARG A 113 -14.08 -12.09 -3.88
C ARG A 113 -13.16 -10.96 -3.47
N GLY A 114 -13.00 -10.74 -2.18
CA GLY A 114 -12.02 -9.80 -1.63
C GLY A 114 -10.60 -10.37 -1.64
N VAL A 115 -9.62 -9.50 -1.46
CA VAL A 115 -8.20 -9.88 -1.40
C VAL A 115 -7.91 -10.79 -0.21
N ALA A 116 -8.52 -10.52 0.96
CA ALA A 116 -8.32 -11.28 2.20
C ALA A 116 -9.66 -11.66 2.84
N PRO A 117 -10.47 -12.55 2.20
CA PRO A 117 -11.85 -12.82 2.63
C PRO A 117 -11.95 -13.51 4.01
N GLY A 118 -10.86 -13.97 4.58
CA GLY A 118 -10.78 -14.55 5.93
C GLY A 118 -10.30 -13.59 7.01
N ALA A 119 -9.98 -12.34 6.66
CA ALA A 119 -9.54 -11.34 7.63
C ALA A 119 -10.72 -10.82 8.49
N ARG A 120 -10.38 -10.35 9.70
CA ARG A 120 -11.31 -9.69 10.61
C ARG A 120 -11.27 -8.20 10.36
N LEU A 121 -12.34 -7.64 9.80
CA LEU A 121 -12.40 -6.20 9.49
C LEU A 121 -13.13 -5.44 10.60
N TYR A 122 -12.47 -4.44 11.18
CA TYR A 122 -13.07 -3.42 12.03
C TYR A 122 -13.31 -2.16 11.20
N SER A 123 -14.47 -1.52 11.32
CA SER A 123 -14.80 -0.34 10.53
C SER A 123 -15.32 0.78 11.39
N VAL A 124 -14.81 1.98 11.17
CA VAL A 124 -15.26 3.18 11.85
C VAL A 124 -15.77 4.20 10.83
N ALA A 125 -16.93 4.80 11.15
CA ALA A 125 -17.43 6.01 10.50
C ALA A 125 -16.95 7.24 11.25
N VAL A 126 -16.36 8.20 10.55
CA VAL A 126 -16.09 9.54 11.10
C VAL A 126 -17.41 10.31 11.29
N GLY A 127 -18.36 10.07 10.41
CA GLY A 127 -19.66 10.74 10.38
C GLY A 127 -19.67 11.95 9.46
N SER A 128 -20.60 12.88 9.68
CA SER A 128 -20.72 14.05 8.83
C SER A 128 -19.51 14.98 8.97
N LEU A 129 -18.87 15.33 7.87
CA LEU A 129 -17.78 16.33 7.82
C LEU A 129 -18.24 17.77 8.12
N ARG A 130 -19.55 18.02 8.33
CA ARG A 130 -20.06 19.34 8.75
C ARG A 130 -19.76 19.64 10.22
N THR A 131 -19.63 18.59 11.04
CA THR A 131 -19.42 18.67 12.50
C THR A 131 -18.16 17.97 12.95
N GLY A 132 -17.41 17.36 12.04
CA GLY A 132 -16.15 16.67 12.30
C GLY A 132 -15.06 17.23 11.42
N GLY A 133 -13.83 16.86 11.73
CA GLY A 133 -12.64 17.25 11.00
C GLY A 133 -11.47 16.41 11.46
N GLN A 134 -10.27 16.88 11.24
CA GLN A 134 -9.03 16.15 11.55
C GLN A 134 -8.98 15.55 12.97
N PRO A 135 -9.49 16.22 14.05
CA PRO A 135 -9.51 15.60 15.38
C PRO A 135 -10.39 14.34 15.45
N GLU A 136 -11.60 14.37 14.88
CA GLU A 136 -12.50 13.22 14.87
C GLU A 136 -12.01 12.09 13.96
N GLU A 137 -11.29 12.42 12.91
CA GLU A 137 -10.63 11.49 12.02
C GLU A 137 -9.48 10.78 12.74
N CYS A 138 -8.70 11.52 13.53
CA CYS A 138 -7.65 10.98 14.40
C CYS A 138 -8.23 10.03 15.47
N LEU A 139 -9.29 10.44 16.17
CA LEU A 139 -10.01 9.57 17.12
C LEU A 139 -10.49 8.29 16.45
N SER A 140 -11.02 8.39 15.25
CA SER A 140 -11.51 7.23 14.49
C SER A 140 -10.36 6.29 14.12
N ALA A 141 -9.22 6.82 13.70
CA ALA A 141 -8.03 6.03 13.40
C ALA A 141 -7.50 5.30 14.65
N GLN A 142 -7.41 5.99 15.78
CA GLN A 142 -7.02 5.41 17.07
C GLN A 142 -8.01 4.33 17.52
N GLN A 143 -9.33 4.59 17.39
CA GLN A 143 -10.36 3.64 17.78
C GLN A 143 -10.18 2.28 17.11
N VAL A 144 -9.89 2.26 15.81
CA VAL A 144 -9.68 0.98 15.11
C VAL A 144 -8.29 0.41 15.32
N ALA A 145 -7.27 1.22 15.52
CA ALA A 145 -5.91 0.76 15.81
C ALA A 145 -5.84 -0.06 17.12
N THR A 146 -6.64 0.31 18.11
CA THR A 146 -6.70 -0.36 19.42
C THR A 146 -7.60 -1.58 19.46
N GLN A 147 -8.33 -1.90 18.39
CA GLN A 147 -9.16 -3.10 18.33
C GLN A 147 -8.33 -4.39 18.34
N ASN A 148 -9.01 -5.53 18.55
CA ASN A 148 -8.37 -6.86 18.63
C ASN A 148 -7.26 -6.96 19.68
N GLY A 149 -7.37 -6.20 20.78
CA GLY A 149 -6.32 -6.14 21.82
C GLY A 149 -5.07 -5.39 21.35
N GLY A 150 -5.21 -4.40 20.45
CA GLY A 150 -4.11 -3.66 19.87
C GLY A 150 -3.36 -4.39 18.74
N ASP A 151 -3.90 -5.51 18.25
CA ASP A 151 -3.27 -6.33 17.20
C ASP A 151 -3.99 -6.16 15.85
N VAL A 152 -4.22 -4.92 15.43
CA VAL A 152 -4.67 -4.55 14.07
C VAL A 152 -3.43 -4.31 13.22
N ARG A 153 -3.28 -5.06 12.12
CA ARG A 153 -2.06 -5.06 11.31
C ARG A 153 -2.04 -4.00 10.23
N ALA A 154 -3.20 -3.62 9.71
CA ALA A 154 -3.29 -2.56 8.71
C ALA A 154 -4.62 -1.82 8.80
N ILE A 155 -4.59 -0.54 8.49
CA ILE A 155 -5.74 0.35 8.42
C ILE A 155 -5.83 0.94 7.02
N ASN A 156 -6.98 0.80 6.38
CA ASN A 156 -7.33 1.47 5.15
C ASN A 156 -7.94 2.84 5.43
N PHE A 157 -7.44 3.87 4.77
CA PHE A 157 -7.91 5.23 4.90
C PHE A 157 -8.29 5.75 3.51
N SER A 158 -9.59 5.60 3.13
CA SER A 158 -10.02 5.89 1.76
C SER A 158 -10.78 7.21 1.63
N PHE A 159 -10.43 8.18 2.43
CA PHE A 159 -10.91 9.55 2.32
C PHE A 159 -9.80 10.52 2.75
N GLY A 160 -10.11 11.81 2.80
CA GLY A 160 -9.20 12.83 3.29
C GLY A 160 -9.85 14.18 3.33
N GLU A 161 -9.14 15.20 3.72
CA GLU A 161 -9.62 16.57 3.80
C GLU A 161 -8.91 17.52 2.83
N THR A 162 -9.60 18.57 2.44
CA THR A 162 -9.04 19.66 1.66
C THR A 162 -8.13 20.54 2.52
N LEU A 163 -7.12 21.16 1.93
CA LEU A 163 -6.23 22.11 2.62
C LEU A 163 -6.99 23.31 3.22
N GLU A 164 -8.16 23.66 2.67
CA GLU A 164 -9.01 24.74 3.18
C GLU A 164 -9.58 24.46 4.58
N ARG A 165 -9.65 23.19 4.97
CA ARG A 165 -10.09 22.76 6.29
C ARG A 165 -8.97 22.64 7.31
N ASP A 166 -7.72 22.82 6.89
CA ASP A 166 -6.60 22.92 7.82
C ASP A 166 -6.61 24.31 8.45
N PRO A 167 -6.79 24.44 9.77
CA PRO A 167 -6.90 25.72 10.43
C PRO A 167 -5.58 26.51 10.48
N ARG A 168 -4.48 25.93 10.06
CA ARG A 168 -3.18 26.60 10.07
C ARG A 168 -3.13 27.74 9.04
N PRO A 169 -2.54 28.88 9.37
CA PRO A 169 -2.30 29.94 8.39
C PRO A 169 -1.44 29.42 7.24
N ASN A 170 -1.85 29.63 5.98
CA ASN A 170 -1.14 29.19 4.79
C ASN A 170 -0.88 27.68 4.75
N ALA A 171 -1.86 26.87 5.13
CA ALA A 171 -1.78 25.41 5.14
C ALA A 171 -1.21 24.84 3.83
N ARG A 172 -0.30 23.87 3.96
CA ARG A 172 0.42 23.21 2.87
C ARG A 172 0.51 21.71 3.14
N LEU A 173 0.88 20.93 2.13
CA LEU A 173 1.22 19.51 2.27
C LEU A 173 2.68 19.36 2.74
N ASP A 174 2.91 19.78 3.96
CA ASP A 174 4.22 19.85 4.62
C ASP A 174 4.41 18.80 5.73
N GLY A 175 3.42 17.92 5.90
CA GLY A 175 3.43 16.91 6.96
C GLY A 175 2.94 17.42 8.32
N GLU A 176 2.50 18.69 8.41
CA GLU A 176 2.25 19.37 9.69
C GLU A 176 0.76 19.48 10.06
N SER A 177 -0.15 18.97 9.23
CA SER A 177 -1.56 18.94 9.60
C SER A 177 -1.80 17.98 10.78
N LEU A 178 -2.83 18.24 11.58
CA LEU A 178 -3.13 17.43 12.77
C LEU A 178 -3.35 15.96 12.38
N LEU A 179 -4.13 15.71 11.33
CA LEU A 179 -4.39 14.35 10.89
C LEU A 179 -3.14 13.65 10.36
N THR A 180 -2.28 14.34 9.61
CA THR A 180 -1.03 13.77 9.12
C THR A 180 -0.11 13.36 10.27
N ARG A 181 0.05 14.24 11.26
CA ARG A 181 0.82 13.91 12.48
C ARG A 181 0.19 12.77 13.28
N CYS A 182 -1.14 12.74 13.36
CA CYS A 182 -1.88 11.63 13.99
C CYS A 182 -1.58 10.29 13.32
N ILE A 183 -1.62 10.21 11.99
CA ILE A 183 -1.32 9.00 11.24
C ILE A 183 0.14 8.56 11.48
N ASP A 184 1.09 9.50 11.42
CA ASP A 184 2.51 9.19 11.67
C ASP A 184 2.76 8.71 13.10
N TRP A 185 2.13 9.34 14.09
CA TRP A 185 2.17 8.90 15.48
C TRP A 185 1.52 7.52 15.66
N SER A 186 0.31 7.34 15.15
CA SER A 186 -0.46 6.12 15.30
C SER A 186 0.21 4.91 14.64
N ALA A 187 0.79 5.09 13.43
CA ALA A 187 1.54 4.04 12.75
C ALA A 187 2.68 3.51 13.64
N ARG A 188 3.42 4.41 14.27
CA ARG A 188 4.57 4.07 15.13
C ARG A 188 4.15 3.50 16.48
N VAL A 189 3.17 4.13 17.17
CA VAL A 189 2.80 3.76 18.56
C VAL A 189 2.00 2.46 18.58
N HIS A 190 1.11 2.24 17.61
CA HIS A 190 0.31 1.03 17.50
C HIS A 190 0.94 -0.03 16.60
N ASP A 191 2.11 0.25 15.99
CA ASP A 191 2.80 -0.64 15.04
C ASP A 191 1.84 -1.13 13.93
N VAL A 192 1.12 -0.20 13.31
CA VAL A 192 0.06 -0.47 12.33
C VAL A 192 0.37 0.15 10.97
N PHE A 193 0.20 -0.63 9.91
CA PHE A 193 0.40 -0.17 8.53
C PHE A 193 -0.81 0.66 8.06
N TYR A 194 -0.58 1.87 7.57
CA TYR A 194 -1.63 2.70 6.96
C TYR A 194 -1.53 2.67 5.43
N ALA A 195 -2.60 2.23 4.75
CA ALA A 195 -2.79 2.42 3.32
C ALA A 195 -3.78 3.57 3.11
N ILE A 196 -3.32 4.65 2.50
CA ILE A 196 -4.07 5.89 2.36
C ILE A 196 -4.37 6.11 0.89
N ALA A 197 -5.62 6.37 0.55
CA ALA A 197 -6.01 6.73 -0.80
C ALA A 197 -5.30 8.04 -1.20
N GLY A 198 -4.46 7.97 -2.22
CA GLY A 198 -3.76 9.12 -2.79
C GLY A 198 -4.71 10.08 -3.48
N ASN A 199 -4.21 11.23 -3.86
CA ASN A 199 -4.95 12.20 -4.65
C ASN A 199 -5.27 11.63 -6.04
N GLN A 200 -6.44 11.96 -6.58
CA GLN A 200 -6.94 11.42 -7.85
C GLN A 200 -6.74 12.38 -9.04
N GLY A 201 -5.98 13.45 -8.89
CA GLY A 201 -5.74 14.42 -9.96
C GLY A 201 -6.18 15.84 -9.60
N LYS A 202 -6.95 16.48 -10.46
CA LYS A 202 -7.34 17.89 -10.27
C LYS A 202 -8.28 18.09 -9.08
N GLY A 203 -7.91 19.00 -8.19
CA GLY A 203 -8.62 19.28 -6.95
C GLY A 203 -8.51 18.11 -5.98
N GLY A 204 -8.99 18.23 -4.76
CA GLY A 204 -9.03 17.04 -3.97
C GLY A 204 -8.91 17.20 -2.47
N ILE A 205 -8.77 16.07 -1.86
CA ILE A 205 -8.68 15.86 -0.44
C ILE A 205 -7.25 15.37 -0.12
N PRO A 206 -6.28 16.27 -0.11
CA PRO A 206 -4.86 15.88 -0.04
C PRO A 206 -4.37 15.49 1.35
N ILE A 207 -5.05 15.91 2.43
CA ILE A 207 -4.67 15.51 3.80
C ILE A 207 -5.30 14.14 4.10
N PRO A 208 -4.52 13.11 4.54
CA PRO A 208 -3.14 13.13 5.02
C PRO A 208 -2.10 12.55 4.01
N THR A 209 -2.19 12.85 2.71
CA THR A 209 -1.26 12.28 1.70
C THR A 209 0.18 12.81 1.81
N ASP A 210 0.43 13.71 2.74
CA ASP A 210 1.74 14.21 3.12
C ASP A 210 2.34 13.49 4.36
N ASN A 211 1.77 12.33 4.75
CA ASN A 211 2.31 11.49 5.82
C ASN A 211 3.65 10.84 5.43
N TYR A 212 4.42 10.41 6.44
CA TYR A 212 5.71 9.75 6.29
C TYR A 212 5.64 8.25 6.60
N ASN A 213 4.88 7.87 7.63
CA ASN A 213 4.91 6.51 8.17
C ASN A 213 3.93 5.57 7.49
N GLY A 214 2.88 6.09 6.84
CA GLY A 214 1.95 5.33 6.00
C GLY A 214 2.45 5.13 4.56
N VAL A 215 1.56 4.62 3.70
CA VAL A 215 1.76 4.46 2.26
C VAL A 215 0.57 5.02 1.50
N ASN A 216 0.80 6.03 0.67
CA ASN A 216 -0.23 6.56 -0.21
C ASN A 216 -0.34 5.70 -1.47
N VAL A 217 -1.56 5.39 -1.85
CA VAL A 217 -1.87 4.48 -2.96
C VAL A 217 -2.58 5.24 -4.07
N ALA A 218 -1.94 5.32 -5.24
CA ALA A 218 -2.60 5.79 -6.45
C ALA A 218 -3.21 4.61 -7.22
N PHE A 219 -4.02 4.88 -8.25
CA PHE A 219 -4.70 3.79 -8.95
C PHE A 219 -4.30 3.68 -10.41
N THR A 220 -4.45 2.46 -10.91
CA THR A 220 -4.14 2.08 -12.28
C THR A 220 -5.34 1.46 -12.98
N THR A 221 -5.34 1.57 -14.30
CA THR A 221 -6.12 0.72 -15.21
C THR A 221 -5.20 -0.23 -15.94
N ARG A 222 -5.73 -1.38 -16.37
CA ARG A 222 -5.01 -2.31 -17.25
C ARG A 222 -5.54 -2.20 -18.67
N ARG A 223 -4.64 -2.01 -19.62
CA ARG A 223 -4.96 -2.01 -21.04
C ARG A 223 -3.88 -2.79 -21.80
N GLU A 224 -4.28 -3.79 -22.60
CA GLU A 224 -3.37 -4.59 -23.42
C GLU A 224 -2.19 -5.21 -22.64
N GLY A 225 -2.47 -5.67 -21.42
CA GLY A 225 -1.45 -6.29 -20.55
C GLY A 225 -0.62 -5.31 -19.71
N ILE A 226 -0.63 -4.02 -20.05
CA ILE A 226 0.15 -2.98 -19.39
C ILE A 226 -0.71 -2.24 -18.36
N PHE A 227 -0.16 -1.98 -17.18
CA PHE A 227 -0.78 -1.10 -16.20
C PHE A 227 -0.42 0.35 -16.48
N ARG A 228 -1.41 1.22 -16.44
CA ARG A 228 -1.25 2.65 -16.66
C ARG A 228 -1.79 3.43 -15.47
N LYS A 229 -1.00 4.36 -14.97
CA LYS A 229 -1.47 5.37 -14.02
C LYS A 229 -2.53 6.24 -14.70
N ILE A 230 -3.67 6.41 -14.05
CA ILE A 230 -4.72 7.32 -14.51
C ILE A 230 -5.21 8.21 -13.35
N ASP A 231 -5.82 9.32 -13.71
CA ASP A 231 -6.51 10.21 -12.79
C ASP A 231 -7.99 10.29 -13.15
N VAL A 232 -8.81 10.57 -12.16
CA VAL A 232 -10.22 10.97 -12.33
C VAL A 232 -10.45 12.28 -11.57
N THR A 233 -11.56 12.95 -11.84
CA THR A 233 -11.96 14.13 -11.06
C THR A 233 -12.25 13.69 -9.64
N ASN A 234 -11.67 14.38 -8.66
CA ASN A 234 -12.01 14.17 -7.26
C ASN A 234 -13.46 14.52 -6.98
N LEU A 235 -14.09 13.77 -6.07
CA LEU A 235 -15.50 13.96 -5.70
C LEU A 235 -15.74 15.23 -4.86
N SER A 236 -14.69 15.81 -4.26
CA SER A 236 -14.77 17.10 -3.60
C SER A 236 -14.77 18.20 -4.64
N ASN A 237 -15.74 19.10 -4.58
CA ASN A 237 -15.79 20.28 -5.43
C ASN A 237 -14.48 21.04 -5.31
N ALA A 238 -13.68 21.02 -6.36
CA ALA A 238 -12.54 21.91 -6.46
C ALA A 238 -13.05 23.34 -6.45
N THR A 239 -12.67 24.11 -5.45
CA THR A 239 -12.89 25.55 -5.49
C THR A 239 -12.24 26.09 -6.76
N GLY A 240 -13.04 26.69 -7.62
CA GLY A 240 -12.58 27.23 -8.90
C GLY A 240 -11.49 28.28 -8.68
N GLY A 241 -10.43 28.22 -9.48
CA GLY A 241 -9.33 29.18 -9.48
C GLY A 241 -7.96 28.52 -9.65
N ILE A 242 -6.96 29.34 -9.97
CA ILE A 242 -5.56 28.91 -10.14
C ILE A 242 -5.01 28.18 -8.89
N GLY A 243 -5.44 28.60 -7.69
CA GLY A 243 -5.09 27.95 -6.43
C GLY A 243 -5.64 26.52 -6.30
N GLY A 244 -6.85 26.23 -6.79
CA GLY A 244 -7.44 24.89 -6.81
C GLY A 244 -6.71 23.94 -7.77
N TRP A 245 -6.22 24.45 -8.89
CA TRP A 245 -5.45 23.68 -9.86
C TRP A 245 -4.09 23.23 -9.31
N LEU A 246 -3.42 24.06 -8.49
CA LEU A 246 -2.14 23.71 -7.83
C LEU A 246 -2.35 22.78 -6.63
N LYS A 247 -3.47 22.87 -5.92
CA LYS A 247 -3.79 22.05 -4.74
C LYS A 247 -4.13 20.60 -5.08
N GLY A 248 -4.46 20.29 -6.32
CA GLY A 248 -4.85 18.93 -6.75
C GLY A 248 -3.73 18.03 -7.26
N ARG A 249 -2.48 18.41 -7.09
CA ARG A 249 -1.34 17.58 -7.53
C ARG A 249 -0.97 16.55 -6.47
N GLU A 250 -0.57 15.36 -6.93
CA GLU A 250 -0.02 14.27 -6.10
C GLU A 250 1.41 14.59 -5.65
N MET A 251 1.63 15.80 -5.12
CA MET A 251 2.96 16.28 -4.73
C MET A 251 2.90 16.95 -3.37
N ASN A 252 3.84 16.58 -2.52
CA ASN A 252 4.10 17.28 -1.28
C ASN A 252 4.89 18.57 -1.53
N LEU A 253 5.00 19.39 -0.51
CA LEU A 253 5.89 20.53 -0.56
C LEU A 253 7.35 20.06 -0.71
N GLY A 254 8.09 20.67 -1.64
CA GLY A 254 9.47 20.30 -1.93
C GLY A 254 9.60 19.09 -2.85
N SER A 255 10.69 18.35 -2.70
CA SER A 255 11.06 17.21 -3.57
C SER A 255 10.44 15.89 -3.13
N ARG A 256 9.84 15.79 -1.93
CA ARG A 256 9.23 14.56 -1.44
C ARG A 256 8.03 14.14 -2.28
N ARG A 257 8.01 12.88 -2.72
CA ARG A 257 6.93 12.33 -3.52
C ARG A 257 5.81 11.78 -2.63
N SER A 258 4.55 12.02 -3.05
CA SER A 258 3.40 11.58 -2.25
C SER A 258 3.11 10.09 -2.44
N ILE A 259 3.16 9.59 -3.68
CA ILE A 259 2.72 8.23 -3.98
C ILE A 259 3.79 7.20 -3.58
N GLY A 260 3.39 6.23 -2.75
CA GLY A 260 4.27 5.12 -2.37
C GLY A 260 4.15 3.92 -3.31
N ILE A 261 2.92 3.56 -3.71
CA ILE A 261 2.65 2.41 -4.57
C ILE A 261 1.36 2.62 -5.37
N VAL A 262 1.18 1.90 -6.46
CA VAL A 262 -0.07 1.90 -7.21
C VAL A 262 -0.74 0.52 -7.22
N ALA A 263 -2.09 0.50 -7.31
CA ALA A 263 -2.89 -0.72 -7.35
C ALA A 263 -4.09 -0.55 -8.29
N PRO A 264 -4.76 -1.64 -8.72
CA PRO A 264 -5.96 -1.54 -9.53
C PRO A 264 -7.05 -0.73 -8.81
N GLY A 265 -7.67 0.21 -9.50
CA GLY A 265 -8.75 1.03 -8.94
C GLY A 265 -9.73 1.54 -9.99
N ASN A 266 -9.70 0.99 -11.20
CA ASN A 266 -10.58 1.41 -12.30
C ASN A 266 -11.60 0.33 -12.65
N HIS A 267 -12.89 0.71 -12.68
CA HIS A 267 -14.02 -0.17 -13.00
C HIS A 267 -14.05 -1.46 -12.14
N ILE A 268 -13.77 -1.34 -10.85
CA ILE A 268 -13.86 -2.45 -9.90
C ILE A 268 -15.33 -2.78 -9.68
N ALA A 269 -15.74 -4.00 -10.03
CA ALA A 269 -17.12 -4.46 -9.86
C ALA A 269 -17.33 -4.95 -8.42
N LEU A 270 -18.33 -4.40 -7.74
CA LEU A 270 -18.62 -4.62 -6.32
C LEU A 270 -20.13 -4.57 -6.08
N PHE A 271 -20.55 -4.82 -4.83
CA PHE A 271 -21.95 -4.73 -4.42
C PHE A 271 -22.18 -3.62 -3.38
N ASN A 272 -23.20 -2.84 -3.59
CA ASN A 272 -23.72 -1.87 -2.63
C ASN A 272 -24.43 -2.56 -1.44
N PRO A 273 -24.74 -1.84 -0.34
CA PRO A 273 -25.46 -2.40 0.80
C PRO A 273 -26.82 -3.01 0.44
N ASP A 274 -27.50 -2.50 -0.60
CA ASP A 274 -28.77 -3.03 -1.11
C ASP A 274 -28.63 -4.32 -1.92
N GLY A 275 -27.39 -4.78 -2.17
CA GLY A 275 -27.07 -5.98 -2.94
C GLY A 275 -27.04 -5.78 -4.45
N LYS A 276 -27.10 -4.55 -4.94
CA LYS A 276 -26.95 -4.24 -6.37
C LYS A 276 -25.49 -4.14 -6.75
N GLU A 277 -25.15 -4.66 -7.94
CA GLU A 277 -23.83 -4.52 -8.53
C GLU A 277 -23.54 -3.05 -8.85
N ASN A 278 -22.31 -2.62 -8.59
CA ASN A 278 -21.80 -1.30 -8.92
C ASN A 278 -20.36 -1.42 -9.44
N LYS A 279 -19.98 -0.58 -10.40
CA LYS A 279 -18.60 -0.43 -10.88
C LYS A 279 -18.04 0.89 -10.39
N VAL A 280 -16.97 0.82 -9.63
CA VAL A 280 -16.38 1.96 -8.95
C VAL A 280 -14.98 2.26 -9.48
N THR A 281 -14.57 3.53 -9.43
CA THR A 281 -13.24 3.99 -9.87
C THR A 281 -12.69 5.00 -8.89
N GLY A 282 -11.42 4.85 -8.51
CA GLY A 282 -10.70 5.79 -7.65
C GLY A 282 -9.60 5.15 -6.81
N THR A 283 -8.78 5.99 -6.21
CA THR A 283 -7.75 5.61 -5.24
C THR A 283 -8.35 4.93 -4.01
N SER A 284 -9.59 5.30 -3.65
CA SER A 284 -10.35 4.66 -2.56
C SER A 284 -10.54 3.15 -2.76
N PHE A 285 -10.44 2.65 -3.99
CA PHE A 285 -10.58 1.23 -4.32
C PHE A 285 -9.23 0.57 -4.62
N ALA A 286 -8.16 1.35 -4.79
CA ALA A 286 -6.79 0.89 -4.88
C ALA A 286 -6.17 0.62 -3.50
N ALA A 287 -6.32 1.54 -2.55
CA ALA A 287 -5.79 1.42 -1.19
C ALA A 287 -6.21 0.11 -0.48
N PRO A 288 -7.48 -0.33 -0.53
CA PRO A 288 -7.88 -1.58 0.14
C PRO A 288 -7.24 -2.83 -0.46
N HIS A 289 -6.77 -2.83 -1.72
CA HIS A 289 -5.96 -3.93 -2.26
C HIS A 289 -4.63 -4.06 -1.49
N VAL A 290 -4.01 -2.92 -1.16
CA VAL A 290 -2.76 -2.90 -0.38
C VAL A 290 -3.02 -3.36 1.06
N THR A 291 -4.01 -2.77 1.74
CA THR A 291 -4.38 -3.14 3.11
C THR A 291 -4.66 -4.63 3.27
N ALA A 292 -5.43 -5.20 2.36
CA ALA A 292 -5.78 -6.61 2.42
C ALA A 292 -4.62 -7.54 2.00
N THR A 293 -3.69 -7.07 1.14
CA THR A 293 -2.44 -7.80 0.87
C THR A 293 -1.61 -7.94 2.15
N VAL A 294 -1.56 -6.91 3.01
CA VAL A 294 -0.92 -7.00 4.33
C VAL A 294 -1.50 -8.17 5.13
N ALA A 295 -2.83 -8.35 5.14
CA ALA A 295 -3.44 -9.46 5.86
C ALA A 295 -2.97 -10.84 5.36
N LEU A 296 -2.74 -11.01 4.05
CA LEU A 296 -2.19 -12.24 3.50
C LEU A 296 -0.75 -12.50 3.97
N LEU A 297 0.09 -11.45 3.96
CA LEU A 297 1.48 -11.53 4.44
C LEU A 297 1.52 -11.82 5.94
N GLN A 298 0.70 -11.16 6.74
CA GLN A 298 0.65 -11.35 8.19
C GLN A 298 0.10 -12.73 8.58
N GLU A 299 -0.83 -13.32 7.82
CA GLU A 299 -1.21 -14.73 8.00
C GLU A 299 -0.01 -15.66 7.78
N LYS A 300 0.84 -15.36 6.77
CA LYS A 300 2.09 -16.10 6.55
C LYS A 300 3.04 -15.95 7.73
N SER A 301 3.25 -14.72 8.20
CA SER A 301 4.07 -14.42 9.39
C SER A 301 3.62 -15.25 10.59
N ASP A 302 2.35 -15.18 10.96
CA ASP A 302 1.81 -15.88 12.12
C ASP A 302 1.94 -17.41 12.01
N ARG A 303 1.84 -17.96 10.79
CA ARG A 303 2.12 -19.39 10.57
C ARG A 303 3.58 -19.74 10.82
N GLN A 304 4.54 -18.89 10.38
CA GLN A 304 5.97 -19.13 10.59
C GLN A 304 6.35 -19.01 12.08
N LEU A 305 5.86 -17.96 12.75
CA LEU A 305 6.10 -17.74 14.18
C LEU A 305 5.57 -18.90 15.03
N ARG A 306 4.36 -19.38 14.77
CA ARG A 306 3.79 -20.54 15.48
C ARG A 306 4.60 -21.82 15.31
N THR A 307 5.20 -22.01 14.14
CA THR A 307 6.05 -23.18 13.84
C THR A 307 7.51 -22.93 14.17
N LYS A 308 7.86 -21.79 14.78
CA LYS A 308 9.22 -21.41 15.18
C LYS A 308 10.26 -21.60 14.08
N ARG A 309 9.92 -21.20 12.85
CA ARG A 309 10.83 -21.31 11.71
C ARG A 309 12.03 -20.40 11.89
N SER A 310 13.22 -20.90 11.49
CA SER A 310 14.44 -20.08 11.41
C SER A 310 14.21 -18.86 10.52
N HIS A 311 14.91 -17.77 10.79
CA HIS A 311 14.79 -16.49 10.07
C HIS A 311 13.40 -15.83 10.17
N TRP A 312 12.67 -16.06 11.28
CA TRP A 312 11.41 -15.44 11.60
C TRP A 312 11.37 -15.02 13.06
N SER A 313 11.02 -13.75 13.29
CA SER A 313 10.83 -13.15 14.61
C SER A 313 9.56 -12.29 14.61
N LEU A 314 9.23 -11.72 15.76
CA LEU A 314 8.14 -10.75 15.88
C LEU A 314 8.34 -9.51 15.00
N ASP A 315 9.57 -9.23 14.55
CA ASP A 315 9.85 -8.13 13.61
C ASP A 315 9.08 -8.28 12.29
N SER A 316 8.73 -9.51 11.89
CA SER A 316 7.86 -9.76 10.73
C SER A 316 6.46 -9.11 10.83
N ARG A 317 6.06 -8.68 12.03
CA ARG A 317 4.80 -7.97 12.30
C ARG A 317 4.93 -6.46 12.17
N ARG A 318 6.16 -5.92 12.17
CA ARG A 318 6.43 -4.49 12.08
C ARG A 318 5.84 -3.88 10.80
N HIS A 319 5.17 -2.75 10.96
CA HIS A 319 4.61 -2.02 9.81
C HIS A 319 5.70 -1.55 8.84
N GLN A 320 6.91 -1.19 9.35
CA GLN A 320 8.05 -0.83 8.51
C GLN A 320 8.51 -2.02 7.64
N VAL A 321 8.55 -3.25 8.18
CA VAL A 321 8.90 -4.46 7.41
C VAL A 321 7.87 -4.69 6.31
N THR A 322 6.60 -4.58 6.65
CA THR A 322 5.51 -4.69 5.68
C THR A 322 5.63 -3.64 4.57
N LYS A 323 5.91 -2.38 4.93
CA LYS A 323 6.12 -1.28 3.99
C LYS A 323 7.33 -1.54 3.08
N ALA A 324 8.49 -1.92 3.64
CA ALA A 324 9.68 -2.23 2.86
C ALA A 324 9.43 -3.38 1.87
N VAL A 325 8.79 -4.47 2.30
CA VAL A 325 8.46 -5.63 1.46
C VAL A 325 7.51 -5.27 0.32
N LEU A 326 6.44 -4.53 0.60
CA LEU A 326 5.46 -4.13 -0.42
C LEU A 326 6.08 -3.24 -1.49
N LEU A 327 6.85 -2.22 -1.08
CA LEU A 327 7.51 -1.31 -2.01
C LEU A 327 8.60 -2.02 -2.83
N ASN A 328 9.42 -2.86 -2.18
CA ASN A 328 10.50 -3.57 -2.86
C ASN A 328 10.01 -4.57 -3.90
N SER A 329 8.89 -5.24 -3.64
CA SER A 329 8.32 -6.26 -4.51
C SER A 329 7.40 -5.73 -5.60
N ALA A 330 7.13 -4.43 -5.68
CA ALA A 330 6.27 -3.84 -6.69
C ALA A 330 6.82 -4.06 -8.11
N ASP A 331 5.92 -4.40 -9.05
CA ASP A 331 6.28 -4.57 -10.45
C ASP A 331 6.55 -3.21 -11.11
N LYS A 332 7.62 -3.10 -11.88
CA LYS A 332 8.02 -1.90 -12.63
C LYS A 332 8.08 -2.14 -14.13
N VAL A 333 8.88 -3.11 -14.54
CA VAL A 333 9.08 -3.53 -15.93
C VAL A 333 9.02 -5.05 -15.99
N GLN A 334 8.19 -5.58 -16.88
CA GLN A 334 8.01 -7.02 -17.03
C GLN A 334 9.32 -7.71 -17.40
N ASP A 335 9.64 -8.78 -16.69
CA ASP A 335 10.72 -9.69 -17.00
C ASP A 335 10.40 -10.48 -18.27
N VAL A 336 11.36 -10.60 -19.17
CA VAL A 336 11.17 -11.33 -20.44
C VAL A 336 11.26 -12.85 -20.29
N GLY A 337 11.47 -13.34 -19.04
CA GLY A 337 11.54 -14.75 -18.70
C GLY A 337 12.96 -15.25 -18.43
N ASP A 338 13.96 -14.39 -18.50
CA ASP A 338 15.36 -14.68 -18.17
C ASP A 338 15.68 -14.49 -16.67
N GLY A 339 14.79 -13.86 -15.92
CA GLY A 339 14.93 -13.56 -14.49
C GLY A 339 15.77 -12.32 -14.20
N LEU A 340 16.31 -11.63 -15.20
CA LEU A 340 17.20 -10.48 -15.01
C LEU A 340 16.48 -9.24 -14.45
N HIS A 341 15.17 -9.11 -14.72
CA HIS A 341 14.28 -8.11 -14.13
C HIS A 341 13.54 -8.67 -12.90
N LEU A 342 14.21 -9.50 -12.08
CA LEU A 342 13.70 -10.03 -10.81
C LEU A 342 12.39 -10.82 -10.95
N GLY A 343 12.10 -11.37 -12.12
CA GLY A 343 10.85 -12.08 -12.41
C GLY A 343 9.60 -11.20 -12.24
N MET A 344 9.70 -9.90 -12.48
CA MET A 344 8.54 -9.00 -12.48
C MET A 344 7.54 -9.41 -13.55
N SER A 345 6.26 -9.50 -13.18
CA SER A 345 5.24 -10.05 -14.07
C SER A 345 4.51 -8.99 -14.91
N LYS A 346 4.73 -7.71 -14.65
CA LYS A 346 3.96 -6.60 -15.25
C LYS A 346 4.81 -5.37 -15.49
N THR A 347 4.48 -4.63 -16.56
CA THR A 347 4.99 -3.28 -16.78
C THR A 347 3.94 -2.27 -16.30
N ILE A 348 4.39 -1.25 -15.58
CA ILE A 348 3.63 -0.05 -15.24
C ILE A 348 4.16 1.13 -16.02
N ILE A 349 3.27 1.96 -16.55
CA ILE A 349 3.58 3.22 -17.19
C ILE A 349 2.81 4.38 -16.56
N ASP A 350 3.42 5.55 -16.63
CA ASP A 350 2.81 6.80 -16.19
C ASP A 350 1.79 7.34 -17.19
N LYS A 351 1.24 8.54 -16.94
CA LYS A 351 0.29 9.21 -17.85
C LYS A 351 0.91 9.65 -19.16
N GLN A 352 2.24 9.76 -19.24
CA GLN A 352 3.03 10.11 -20.43
C GLN A 352 3.53 8.87 -21.20
N ASN A 353 3.08 7.64 -20.83
CA ASN A 353 3.51 6.36 -21.39
C ASN A 353 5.00 6.03 -21.15
N GLN A 354 5.59 6.58 -20.08
CA GLN A 354 6.94 6.24 -19.66
C GLN A 354 6.89 5.12 -18.62
N ASP A 355 7.73 4.10 -18.78
CA ASP A 355 7.91 3.09 -17.74
C ASP A 355 8.81 3.62 -16.61
N TRP A 356 8.91 2.84 -15.54
CA TRP A 356 9.63 3.24 -14.33
C TRP A 356 11.12 3.56 -14.59
N THR A 357 11.77 2.93 -15.57
CA THR A 357 13.18 3.15 -15.90
C THR A 357 13.43 4.49 -16.58
N ARG A 358 12.37 5.18 -16.98
CA ARG A 358 12.44 6.53 -17.58
C ARG A 358 12.04 7.63 -16.59
N SER A 359 11.69 7.26 -15.36
CA SER A 359 11.31 8.21 -14.31
C SER A 359 12.51 9.03 -13.80
N ASP A 360 12.23 10.13 -13.12
CA ASP A 360 13.25 10.88 -12.39
C ASP A 360 13.80 10.07 -11.21
N ALA A 361 12.96 9.27 -10.54
CA ALA A 361 13.38 8.37 -9.45
C ALA A 361 14.42 7.32 -9.90
N TYR A 362 14.42 6.93 -11.16
CA TYR A 362 15.44 6.03 -11.69
C TYR A 362 16.79 6.70 -11.93
N ARG A 363 16.79 8.02 -12.22
CA ARG A 363 18.00 8.75 -12.65
C ARG A 363 18.63 9.57 -11.55
N GLU A 364 17.81 10.07 -10.61
CA GLU A 364 18.22 11.04 -9.60
C GLU A 364 18.29 10.38 -8.21
N PRO A 365 19.48 10.15 -7.64
CA PRO A 365 19.62 9.48 -6.34
C PRO A 365 18.91 10.18 -5.16
N LYS A 366 18.56 11.44 -5.32
CA LYS A 366 17.83 12.24 -4.32
C LYS A 366 16.30 12.08 -4.40
N ILE A 367 15.81 11.37 -5.42
CA ILE A 367 14.38 11.12 -5.63
C ILE A 367 14.13 9.63 -5.50
N THR A 368 13.51 9.22 -4.41
CA THR A 368 13.39 7.80 -4.04
C THR A 368 12.31 7.06 -4.79
N LEU A 369 11.18 7.73 -5.06
CA LEU A 369 9.99 7.14 -5.67
C LEU A 369 9.48 8.00 -6.82
N ASP A 370 8.87 7.36 -7.83
CA ASP A 370 8.25 8.09 -8.94
C ASP A 370 7.00 8.85 -8.47
N ALA A 371 6.81 10.07 -8.99
CA ALA A 371 5.73 10.96 -8.59
C ALA A 371 4.32 10.41 -8.89
N GLN A 372 4.19 9.51 -9.87
CA GLN A 372 2.91 8.97 -10.34
C GLN A 372 2.74 7.48 -10.00
N MET A 373 3.83 6.71 -10.07
CA MET A 373 3.85 5.26 -9.94
C MET A 373 4.39 4.79 -8.58
N GLY A 374 4.98 5.71 -7.79
CA GLY A 374 5.64 5.32 -6.54
C GLY A 374 6.73 4.28 -6.77
N ALA A 375 6.74 3.23 -5.98
CA ALA A 375 7.63 2.09 -6.16
C ALA A 375 7.20 1.15 -7.31
N GLY A 376 6.01 1.31 -7.88
CA GLY A 376 5.47 0.47 -8.95
C GLY A 376 4.10 -0.11 -8.66
N GLN A 377 3.68 -1.10 -9.46
CA GLN A 377 2.39 -1.77 -9.35
C GLN A 377 2.42 -2.86 -8.26
N LEU A 378 1.44 -2.82 -7.36
CA LEU A 378 1.25 -3.87 -6.35
C LEU A 378 1.16 -5.26 -6.99
N ASN A 379 1.93 -6.20 -6.43
CA ASN A 379 1.85 -7.61 -6.76
C ASN A 379 1.90 -8.44 -5.46
N ALA A 380 0.76 -8.97 -5.05
CA ALA A 380 0.63 -9.70 -3.79
C ALA A 380 1.45 -10.99 -3.76
N PHE A 381 1.58 -11.68 -4.90
CA PHE A 381 2.38 -12.88 -4.97
C PHE A 381 3.89 -12.58 -4.87
N ARG A 382 4.38 -11.53 -5.53
CA ARG A 382 5.79 -11.11 -5.38
C ARG A 382 6.08 -10.62 -3.97
N ALA A 383 5.15 -9.87 -3.36
CA ALA A 383 5.26 -9.47 -1.95
C ALA A 383 5.37 -10.69 -1.04
N TYR A 384 4.58 -11.73 -1.27
CA TYR A 384 4.72 -13.01 -0.57
C TYR A 384 6.07 -13.68 -0.83
N GLN A 385 6.58 -13.69 -2.07
CA GLN A 385 7.90 -14.26 -2.40
C GLN A 385 9.02 -13.53 -1.66
N GLN A 386 8.99 -12.19 -1.66
CA GLN A 386 9.91 -11.34 -0.91
C GLN A 386 9.84 -11.64 0.60
N PHE A 387 8.63 -11.65 1.15
CA PHE A 387 8.41 -11.83 2.58
C PHE A 387 8.82 -13.22 3.08
N LYS A 388 8.51 -14.29 2.31
CA LYS A 388 8.85 -15.66 2.68
C LYS A 388 10.34 -15.95 2.75
N SER A 389 11.18 -15.10 2.16
CA SER A 389 12.66 -15.27 2.20
C SER A 389 13.23 -15.11 3.61
N GLY A 390 12.47 -14.52 4.53
CA GLY A 390 12.82 -14.44 5.95
C GLY A 390 13.71 -13.26 6.32
N GLN A 391 13.94 -13.14 7.63
CA GLN A 391 14.76 -12.11 8.24
C GLN A 391 16.23 -12.49 8.26
N TRP A 392 17.12 -11.58 7.81
CA TRP A 392 18.56 -11.78 7.74
C TRP A 392 19.29 -10.56 8.29
N LYS A 393 20.08 -10.75 9.36
CA LYS A 393 20.82 -9.67 10.03
C LYS A 393 22.16 -9.40 9.33
N PRO A 394 22.73 -8.19 9.50
CA PRO A 394 24.01 -7.81 8.86
C PRO A 394 25.23 -8.51 9.45
N SER A 395 25.09 -9.27 10.55
CA SER A 395 26.20 -9.98 11.22
C SER A 395 26.80 -11.17 10.44
N ALA A 396 26.17 -11.59 9.34
CA ALA A 396 26.62 -12.67 8.47
C ALA A 396 26.30 -12.33 7.01
N THR A 397 26.78 -13.16 6.07
CA THR A 397 26.37 -13.04 4.67
C THR A 397 24.87 -13.30 4.53
N VAL A 398 24.21 -12.51 3.66
CA VAL A 398 22.78 -12.58 3.45
C VAL A 398 22.46 -13.17 2.07
N PRO A 399 21.32 -13.87 1.89
CA PRO A 399 20.92 -14.44 0.61
C PRO A 399 20.56 -13.36 -0.41
N ALA A 400 20.39 -13.79 -1.66
CA ALA A 400 20.00 -12.91 -2.77
C ALA A 400 18.65 -12.17 -2.56
N MET A 401 17.80 -12.69 -1.69
CA MET A 401 16.51 -12.11 -1.34
C MET A 401 16.28 -12.23 0.17
N GLY A 402 15.88 -11.13 0.81
CA GLY A 402 15.63 -11.10 2.24
C GLY A 402 14.97 -9.82 2.70
N TRP A 403 14.72 -9.75 3.99
CA TRP A 403 14.33 -8.54 4.70
C TRP A 403 14.95 -8.55 6.11
N ASN A 404 15.03 -7.37 6.73
CA ASN A 404 15.43 -7.23 8.12
C ASN A 404 14.73 -6.06 8.79
N TYR A 405 14.64 -6.12 10.10
CA TYR A 405 14.37 -4.99 10.98
C TYR A 405 15.51 -4.88 11.95
N ASP A 406 16.12 -3.71 12.03
CA ASP A 406 17.31 -3.45 12.83
C ASP A 406 17.36 -1.97 13.24
N GLN A 407 18.46 -1.55 13.81
CA GLN A 407 18.72 -0.17 14.16
C GLN A 407 20.13 0.24 13.76
N VAL A 408 20.32 1.51 13.47
CA VAL A 408 21.62 2.11 13.17
C VAL A 408 21.86 3.31 14.09
N ASN A 409 23.06 3.38 14.63
CA ASN A 409 23.47 4.50 15.50
C ASN A 409 23.90 5.72 14.65
N ALA A 410 23.77 6.91 15.22
CA ALA A 410 24.24 8.14 14.58
C ALA A 410 25.70 8.02 14.13
N ALA A 411 25.99 8.55 12.94
CA ALA A 411 27.31 8.52 12.30
C ALA A 411 27.87 7.10 12.06
N SER A 412 27.02 6.05 12.04
CA SER A 412 27.46 4.69 11.75
C SER A 412 26.79 4.10 10.51
N VAL A 413 27.23 2.90 10.14
CA VAL A 413 26.72 2.14 8.98
C VAL A 413 26.36 0.72 9.40
N GLN A 414 25.44 0.10 8.63
CA GLN A 414 25.15 -1.34 8.65
C GLN A 414 25.34 -1.91 7.25
N ASP A 415 26.21 -2.90 7.11
CA ASP A 415 26.52 -3.57 5.84
C ASP A 415 25.90 -4.96 5.78
N TYR A 416 25.17 -5.26 4.72
CA TYR A 416 24.62 -6.57 4.39
C TYR A 416 25.44 -7.16 3.24
N LEU A 417 26.38 -8.05 3.54
CA LEU A 417 27.23 -8.70 2.54
C LEU A 417 26.45 -9.82 1.83
N LEU A 418 26.26 -9.70 0.52
CA LEU A 418 25.57 -10.72 -0.26
C LEU A 418 26.42 -12.01 -0.36
N ALA A 419 25.79 -13.17 -0.14
CA ALA A 419 26.45 -14.46 -0.08
C ALA A 419 26.99 -14.97 -1.43
N SER A 420 26.44 -14.44 -2.53
CA SER A 420 26.81 -14.85 -3.89
C SER A 420 27.07 -13.63 -4.76
N PRO A 421 28.00 -13.72 -5.72
CA PRO A 421 28.21 -12.70 -6.74
C PRO A 421 26.92 -12.42 -7.51
N LEU A 422 26.69 -11.16 -7.88
CA LEU A 422 25.55 -10.77 -8.70
C LEU A 422 25.87 -10.90 -10.19
N GLN A 423 24.85 -11.24 -10.96
CA GLN A 423 24.95 -11.42 -12.41
C GLN A 423 24.96 -10.10 -13.13
N GLN A 424 25.93 -9.88 -14.03
CA GLN A 424 25.94 -8.72 -14.94
C GLN A 424 24.66 -8.65 -15.77
N GLY A 425 24.13 -7.43 -15.96
CA GLY A 425 22.91 -7.16 -16.72
C GLY A 425 21.61 -7.45 -15.94
N SER A 426 21.69 -8.09 -14.76
CA SER A 426 20.53 -8.23 -13.88
C SER A 426 20.21 -6.92 -13.16
N PHE A 427 18.98 -6.81 -12.66
CA PHE A 427 18.57 -5.70 -11.79
C PHE A 427 18.65 -6.09 -10.31
N VAL A 428 18.75 -5.09 -9.47
CA VAL A 428 18.54 -5.20 -8.02
C VAL A 428 17.40 -4.28 -7.61
N ALA A 429 16.63 -4.71 -6.60
CA ALA A 429 15.66 -3.87 -5.91
C ALA A 429 15.98 -3.88 -4.42
N ILE A 430 16.14 -2.69 -3.82
CA ILE A 430 16.43 -2.55 -2.39
C ILE A 430 15.59 -1.40 -1.86
N THR A 431 14.89 -1.63 -0.75
CA THR A 431 14.05 -0.60 -0.11
C THR A 431 14.36 -0.52 1.37
N LEU A 432 14.72 0.66 1.83
CA LEU A 432 14.94 1.02 3.24
C LEU A 432 13.77 1.90 3.69
N VAL A 433 13.26 1.66 4.90
CA VAL A 433 12.12 2.39 5.48
C VAL A 433 12.40 2.68 6.95
N TRP A 434 12.10 3.89 7.39
CA TRP A 434 12.12 4.29 8.80
C TRP A 434 11.01 5.28 9.10
N ASP A 435 10.78 5.56 10.37
CA ASP A 435 9.68 6.43 10.78
C ASP A 435 10.15 7.85 11.09
N ARG A 436 9.31 8.81 10.72
CA ARG A 436 9.30 10.14 11.31
C ARG A 436 8.85 10.04 12.77
N LEU A 437 9.51 10.76 13.64
CA LEU A 437 9.18 10.77 15.06
C LEU A 437 8.16 11.86 15.39
N VAL A 438 6.94 11.44 15.63
CA VAL A 438 5.85 12.29 16.13
C VAL A 438 5.44 11.81 17.51
N GLU A 439 5.29 12.72 18.45
CA GLU A 439 4.89 12.47 19.84
C GLU A 439 3.53 13.13 20.13
N LEU A 440 2.68 12.44 20.87
CA LEU A 440 1.43 13.01 21.38
C LEU A 440 1.76 13.96 22.55
N ARG A 441 1.17 15.15 22.54
CA ARG A 441 1.11 16.03 23.71
C ARG A 441 -0.10 15.64 24.55
N ASP A 442 0.08 14.53 25.25
CA ASP A 442 -0.93 13.91 26.10
C ASP A 442 -1.08 14.72 27.39
N THR A 443 -2.15 15.50 27.49
CA THR A 443 -2.39 16.43 28.60
C THR A 443 -2.99 15.74 29.82
N ASN A 444 -3.76 14.68 29.63
CA ASN A 444 -4.41 13.92 30.70
C ASN A 444 -3.67 12.62 31.08
N LYS A 445 -2.59 12.28 30.35
CA LYS A 445 -1.71 11.13 30.59
C LYS A 445 -2.39 9.77 30.45
N ASN A 446 -3.35 9.65 29.52
CA ASN A 446 -4.05 8.40 29.24
C ASN A 446 -3.41 7.59 28.09
N LEU A 447 -2.34 8.11 27.47
CA LEU A 447 -1.63 7.51 26.32
C LEU A 447 -2.49 7.38 25.05
N GLN A 448 -3.57 8.14 24.98
CA GLN A 448 -4.49 8.20 23.85
C GLN A 448 -4.68 9.65 23.41
N PHE A 449 -4.96 9.84 22.13
CA PHE A 449 -5.32 11.16 21.62
C PHE A 449 -6.76 11.49 22.00
N ASP A 450 -6.97 12.65 22.57
CA ASP A 450 -8.27 13.25 22.86
C ASP A 450 -8.46 14.55 22.06
N VAL A 451 -9.72 14.86 21.73
CA VAL A 451 -10.02 16.13 21.03
C VAL A 451 -9.56 17.33 21.87
N GLY A 452 -8.78 18.21 21.27
CA GLY A 452 -8.14 19.34 21.93
C GLY A 452 -6.65 19.13 22.21
N GLU A 453 -6.17 17.91 22.12
CA GLU A 453 -4.74 17.61 22.18
C GLU A 453 -4.04 17.88 20.84
N SER A 454 -2.73 17.82 20.86
CA SER A 454 -1.89 18.11 19.68
C SER A 454 -0.70 17.17 19.61
N PHE A 455 0.00 17.21 18.49
CA PHE A 455 1.21 16.43 18.27
C PHE A 455 2.43 17.32 18.16
N ARG A 456 3.56 16.80 18.66
CA ARG A 456 4.87 17.41 18.49
C ARG A 456 5.65 16.63 17.44
N ASP A 457 5.99 17.30 16.34
CA ASP A 457 6.98 16.78 15.41
C ASP A 457 8.38 16.88 16.00
N ARG A 458 9.12 15.78 15.96
CA ARG A 458 10.53 15.69 16.36
C ARG A 458 11.44 15.59 15.13
N GLY A 459 10.87 15.63 13.95
CA GLY A 459 11.58 15.53 12.67
C GLY A 459 11.91 14.12 12.24
N LEU A 460 12.68 14.04 11.18
CA LEU A 460 13.09 12.82 10.51
C LEU A 460 14.62 12.74 10.49
N ASN A 461 15.21 11.70 11.05
CA ASN A 461 16.62 11.37 10.84
C ASN A 461 16.87 11.04 9.37
N ASN A 462 18.05 11.37 8.85
CA ASN A 462 18.40 11.08 7.47
C ASN A 462 19.23 9.78 7.39
N LEU A 463 18.69 8.78 6.66
CA LEU A 463 19.38 7.54 6.31
C LEU A 463 19.59 7.48 4.80
N ASP A 464 20.79 7.06 4.40
CA ASP A 464 21.15 6.82 2.99
C ASP A 464 21.25 5.31 2.70
N LEU A 465 21.00 4.93 1.46
CA LEU A 465 21.05 3.54 0.97
C LEU A 465 21.99 3.40 -0.23
N TYR A 466 22.87 2.39 -0.20
CA TYR A 466 23.85 2.15 -1.25
C TYR A 466 23.94 0.67 -1.61
N LEU A 467 24.14 0.37 -2.90
CA LEU A 467 24.73 -0.88 -3.36
C LEU A 467 26.20 -0.65 -3.67
N LEU A 468 27.10 -1.29 -2.93
CA LEU A 468 28.54 -1.11 -3.04
C LEU A 468 29.21 -2.38 -3.56
N ASN A 469 30.29 -2.23 -4.30
CA ASN A 469 31.24 -3.31 -4.49
C ASN A 469 31.83 -3.72 -3.13
N ALA A 470 31.81 -5.02 -2.80
CA ALA A 470 32.19 -5.50 -1.48
C ALA A 470 33.69 -5.29 -1.14
N GLU A 471 34.56 -5.26 -2.16
CA GLU A 471 36.01 -5.13 -2.01
C GLU A 471 36.45 -3.67 -1.97
N THR A 472 35.96 -2.86 -2.93
CA THR A 472 36.40 -1.47 -3.07
C THR A 472 35.62 -0.47 -2.21
N ASN A 473 34.46 -0.86 -1.67
CA ASN A 473 33.50 0.01 -0.97
C ASN A 473 32.96 1.18 -1.84
N GLN A 474 33.11 1.12 -3.15
CA GLN A 474 32.61 2.15 -4.05
C GLN A 474 31.18 1.81 -4.52
N PRO A 475 30.30 2.80 -4.68
CA PRO A 475 28.99 2.60 -5.30
C PRO A 475 29.14 1.95 -6.69
N VAL A 476 28.25 1.04 -7.01
CA VAL A 476 28.21 0.37 -8.33
C VAL A 476 28.03 1.38 -9.45
N SER A 477 27.14 2.33 -9.22
CA SER A 477 26.91 3.51 -10.07
C SER A 477 26.10 4.54 -9.28
N ALA A 478 25.96 5.76 -9.81
CA ALA A 478 25.13 6.80 -9.17
C ALA A 478 23.67 6.34 -8.98
N ILE A 479 23.09 5.64 -9.96
CA ILE A 479 21.70 5.15 -9.89
C ILE A 479 21.52 3.93 -8.96
N CYS A 480 22.61 3.36 -8.43
CA CYS A 480 22.58 2.33 -7.40
C CYS A 480 22.77 2.92 -5.99
N THR A 481 22.43 4.18 -5.83
CA THR A 481 22.37 4.89 -4.53
C THR A 481 21.02 5.58 -4.39
N SER A 482 20.57 5.76 -3.15
CA SER A 482 19.35 6.50 -2.84
C SER A 482 19.65 7.32 -1.58
N VAL A 483 19.60 8.67 -1.70
CA VAL A 483 20.17 9.62 -0.71
C VAL A 483 19.25 10.84 -0.56
N SER A 484 17.95 10.62 -0.38
CA SER A 484 16.97 11.68 -0.13
C SER A 484 17.18 12.31 1.24
N GLN A 485 17.01 13.62 1.31
CA GLN A 485 17.06 14.36 2.60
C GLN A 485 15.67 14.62 3.16
N VAL A 486 14.62 14.20 2.47
CA VAL A 486 13.24 14.58 2.80
C VAL A 486 12.29 13.39 2.93
N ASP A 487 12.71 12.20 2.53
CA ASP A 487 11.88 11.00 2.57
C ASP A 487 12.21 10.09 3.78
N SER A 488 11.23 9.30 4.22
CA SER A 488 11.39 8.20 5.19
C SER A 488 11.51 6.83 4.50
N VAL A 489 11.86 6.87 3.22
CA VAL A 489 12.07 5.72 2.35
C VAL A 489 13.28 5.99 1.48
N GLU A 490 14.19 5.04 1.35
CA GLU A 490 15.15 4.99 0.27
C GLU A 490 14.87 3.77 -0.61
N HIS A 491 14.98 3.94 -1.94
CA HIS A 491 14.65 2.89 -2.88
C HIS A 491 15.61 2.86 -4.06
N ILE A 492 16.27 1.72 -4.24
CA ILE A 492 17.15 1.45 -5.37
C ILE A 492 16.47 0.45 -6.30
N PHE A 493 16.43 0.75 -7.59
CA PHE A 493 16.16 -0.20 -8.67
C PHE A 493 17.15 0.08 -9.79
N CYS A 494 18.22 -0.68 -9.88
CA CYS A 494 19.30 -0.39 -10.82
C CYS A 494 19.91 -1.67 -11.44
N PRO A 495 20.53 -1.57 -12.63
CA PRO A 495 21.23 -2.69 -13.26
C PRO A 495 22.59 -2.93 -12.61
N VAL A 496 23.00 -4.18 -12.53
CA VAL A 496 24.35 -4.63 -12.16
C VAL A 496 25.26 -4.50 -13.36
N ALA A 497 26.22 -3.59 -13.32
CA ALA A 497 27.12 -3.30 -14.46
C ALA A 497 28.14 -4.41 -14.73
N THR A 498 28.63 -5.08 -13.67
CA THR A 498 29.64 -6.13 -13.76
C THR A 498 29.30 -7.27 -12.80
N THR A 499 29.61 -8.50 -13.18
CA THR A 499 29.54 -9.65 -12.26
C THR A 499 30.56 -9.46 -11.14
N GLY A 500 30.13 -9.62 -9.87
CA GLY A 500 31.04 -9.43 -8.74
C GLY A 500 30.36 -9.58 -7.39
N ASN A 501 31.13 -9.38 -6.33
CA ASN A 501 30.68 -9.41 -4.94
C ASN A 501 30.20 -8.03 -4.53
N TYR A 502 29.01 -7.98 -3.93
CA TYR A 502 28.35 -6.74 -3.56
C TYR A 502 27.83 -6.80 -2.12
N LYS A 503 27.65 -5.60 -1.55
CA LYS A 503 27.01 -5.41 -0.26
C LYS A 503 26.05 -4.25 -0.30
N ILE A 504 25.02 -4.31 0.53
CA ILE A 504 24.06 -3.25 0.73
C ILE A 504 24.48 -2.49 1.99
N ARG A 505 24.57 -1.16 1.90
CA ARG A 505 24.89 -0.31 3.06
C ARG A 505 23.72 0.58 3.41
N VAL A 506 23.34 0.55 4.68
CA VAL A 506 22.50 1.55 5.34
C VAL A 506 23.42 2.49 6.12
N GLN A 507 23.34 3.79 5.85
CA GLN A 507 24.17 4.80 6.51
C GLN A 507 23.29 5.80 7.25
N PHE A 508 23.56 6.05 8.54
CA PHE A 508 22.95 7.14 9.28
C PHE A 508 23.69 8.43 8.93
N ARG A 509 23.09 9.22 8.06
CA ARG A 509 23.72 10.41 7.48
C ARG A 509 23.65 11.61 8.37
N GLU A 510 22.47 11.90 8.94
CA GLU A 510 22.25 13.08 9.78
C GLU A 510 21.26 12.80 10.91
N GLN A 511 21.62 13.18 12.12
CA GLN A 511 20.77 13.07 13.29
C GLN A 511 19.95 14.35 13.48
N ILE A 512 18.62 14.21 13.48
CA ILE A 512 17.65 15.29 13.75
C ILE A 512 16.97 15.08 15.11
N ASN A 513 16.71 13.83 15.49
CA ASN A 513 16.02 13.49 16.74
C ASN A 513 16.83 12.51 17.60
N GLN A 514 16.51 11.24 17.60
CA GLN A 514 17.16 10.22 18.43
C GLN A 514 18.49 9.75 17.83
N PRO A 515 19.50 9.42 18.67
CA PRO A 515 20.81 8.96 18.19
C PRO A 515 20.78 7.52 17.63
N VAL A 516 19.67 6.82 17.77
CA VAL A 516 19.45 5.48 17.25
C VAL A 516 18.20 5.48 16.40
N GLN A 517 18.31 5.06 15.15
CA GLN A 517 17.19 4.97 14.21
C GLN A 517 16.85 3.50 13.92
N PRO A 518 15.69 3.01 14.38
CA PRO A 518 15.14 1.75 13.91
C PRO A 518 14.74 1.86 12.44
N TYR A 519 14.99 0.81 11.67
CA TYR A 519 14.65 0.75 10.24
C TYR A 519 14.25 -0.65 9.82
N ALA A 520 13.51 -0.76 8.72
CA ALA A 520 13.32 -2.00 7.97
C ALA A 520 13.97 -1.90 6.60
N ILE A 521 14.50 -3.01 6.13
CA ILE A 521 15.08 -3.13 4.79
C ILE A 521 14.58 -4.40 4.11
N ALA A 522 14.32 -4.33 2.81
CA ALA A 522 14.04 -5.48 1.95
C ALA A 522 14.91 -5.40 0.70
N TRP A 523 15.39 -6.55 0.22
CA TRP A 523 16.22 -6.61 -1.00
C TRP A 523 15.88 -7.83 -1.84
N TRP A 524 16.04 -7.66 -3.14
CA TRP A 524 15.90 -8.72 -4.14
C TRP A 524 16.94 -8.52 -5.22
N THR A 525 17.81 -9.50 -5.42
CA THR A 525 18.93 -9.48 -6.36
C THR A 525 18.96 -10.77 -7.17
N VAL A 526 19.77 -10.82 -8.22
CA VAL A 526 19.95 -12.01 -9.05
C VAL A 526 21.40 -12.49 -8.92
N PRO A 527 21.66 -13.62 -8.24
CA PRO A 527 22.99 -14.19 -8.16
C PRO A 527 23.41 -14.79 -9.51
N THR A 528 24.71 -14.94 -9.73
CA THR A 528 25.25 -15.79 -10.81
C THR A 528 24.77 -17.23 -10.62
N ARG A 529 24.50 -17.90 -11.73
CA ARG A 529 24.11 -19.32 -11.75
C ARG A 529 25.31 -20.23 -11.48
#